data_b891764b86e2ea46c1b91279ad4610f5
#
_entry.id   b891764b86e2ea46c1b91279ad4610f5
#
_cell.length_a   1.000
_cell.length_b   1.000
_cell.length_c   1.000
_cell.angle_alpha   90.00
_cell.angle_beta   90.00
_cell.angle_gamma   90.00
#
_symmetry.space_group_name_H-M   'P 1'
#
loop_
_entity.id
_entity.type
_entity.pdbx_description
1 polymer ?
#
loop_
_entity_poly.entity_id
_entity_poly.type
_entity_poly.pdbx_seq_one_letter_code
_entity_poly.pdbx_strand_id
1 'polypeptide(L)'
;MTRVARYGKLVAQEGRGRELAELLLAAAARLEDEPGCELYLVNRQADAPDTVWVTELWRDQSALQAVLEQIKGSPETAAAMKLVAAAEMIELDHLGGKGPA
;
A
#
# COMPACT_ATOMS: atom_id res chain seq x y z
N MET A 1 22.05 1.02 -4.73
CA MET A 1 21.00 0.66 -3.78
C MET A 1 19.85 -0.01 -4.50
N THR A 2 19.26 -1.01 -3.86
CA THR A 2 18.21 -1.81 -4.48
C THR A 2 16.85 -1.22 -4.17
N ARG A 3 16.06 -1.00 -5.20
CA ARG A 3 14.66 -0.62 -5.02
C ARG A 3 13.89 -1.78 -4.42
N VAL A 4 12.93 -1.45 -3.60
CA VAL A 4 12.07 -2.42 -2.92
C VAL A 4 10.65 -2.27 -3.45
N ALA A 5 10.06 -3.37 -3.89
CA ALA A 5 8.65 -3.40 -4.25
C ALA A 5 7.87 -4.12 -3.16
N ARG A 6 6.63 -3.72 -2.96
CA ARG A 6 5.72 -4.40 -2.03
C ARG A 6 4.39 -4.60 -2.70
N TYR A 7 3.84 -5.80 -2.54
CA TYR A 7 2.49 -6.10 -3.02
C TYR A 7 1.66 -6.50 -1.81
N GLY A 8 0.56 -5.80 -1.60
CA GLY A 8 -0.33 -6.07 -0.50
C GLY A 8 -1.69 -6.51 -0.97
N LYS A 9 -2.22 -7.57 -0.39
CA LYS A 9 -3.58 -8.02 -0.61
C LYS A 9 -4.35 -7.80 0.69
N LEU A 10 -5.38 -6.98 0.64
CA LEU A 10 -6.19 -6.65 1.81
C LEU A 10 -7.63 -7.05 1.55
N VAL A 11 -8.13 -7.97 2.35
CA VAL A 11 -9.53 -8.38 2.27
C VAL A 11 -10.29 -7.63 3.34
N ALA A 12 -11.24 -6.80 2.93
CA ALA A 12 -12.05 -6.02 3.86
C ALA A 12 -13.11 -6.87 4.51
N GLN A 13 -13.62 -6.40 5.64
CA GLN A 13 -14.84 -6.92 6.23
C GLN A 13 -15.94 -6.86 5.16
N GLU A 14 -16.89 -7.78 5.21
CA GLU A 14 -17.94 -7.89 4.20
C GLU A 14 -18.61 -6.55 3.94
N GLY A 15 -18.66 -6.14 2.67
CA GLY A 15 -19.27 -4.90 2.23
C GLY A 15 -18.46 -3.64 2.49
N ARG A 16 -17.24 -3.76 3.04
CA ARG A 16 -16.44 -2.59 3.42
C ARG A 16 -15.27 -2.34 2.47
N GLY A 17 -15.20 -3.04 1.35
CA GLY A 17 -14.09 -2.90 0.40
C GLY A 17 -13.94 -1.50 -0.15
N ARG A 18 -15.04 -0.84 -0.50
CA ARG A 18 -15.01 0.52 -1.02
C ARG A 18 -14.45 1.51 0.01
N GLU A 19 -14.89 1.38 1.24
CA GLU A 19 -14.44 2.24 2.32
C GLU A 19 -12.94 2.06 2.59
N LEU A 20 -12.48 0.79 2.58
CA LEU A 20 -11.06 0.50 2.73
C LEU A 20 -10.26 1.11 1.57
N ALA A 21 -10.73 0.94 0.34
CA ALA A 21 -10.06 1.51 -0.84
C ALA A 21 -9.94 3.03 -0.73
N GLU A 22 -10.98 3.71 -0.26
CA GLU A 22 -10.94 5.16 -0.08
C GLU A 22 -9.88 5.59 0.94
N LEU A 23 -9.75 4.84 2.04
CA LEU A 23 -8.71 5.14 3.03
C LEU A 23 -7.31 4.93 2.46
N LEU A 24 -7.12 3.89 1.65
CA LEU A 24 -5.83 3.64 1.01
C LEU A 24 -5.51 4.68 -0.05
N LEU A 25 -6.51 5.17 -0.78
CA LEU A 25 -6.30 6.25 -1.74
C LEU A 25 -5.92 7.55 -1.04
N ALA A 26 -6.49 7.82 0.13
CA ALA A 26 -6.09 8.97 0.94
C ALA A 26 -4.63 8.83 1.40
N ALA A 27 -4.21 7.62 1.77
CA ALA A 27 -2.81 7.36 2.12
C ALA A 27 -1.89 7.59 0.92
N ALA A 28 -2.30 7.14 -0.27
CA ALA A 28 -1.53 7.35 -1.50
C ALA A 28 -1.34 8.84 -1.78
N ALA A 29 -2.37 9.64 -1.58
CA ALA A 29 -2.29 11.08 -1.80
C ALA A 29 -1.24 11.73 -0.88
N ARG A 30 -1.10 11.25 0.34
CA ARG A 30 -0.10 11.77 1.27
C ARG A 30 1.33 11.41 0.88
N LEU A 31 1.49 10.33 0.11
CA LEU A 31 2.80 9.89 -0.32
C LEU A 31 3.28 10.58 -1.60
N GLU A 32 2.45 11.42 -2.21
CA GLU A 32 2.77 12.08 -3.46
C GLU A 32 4.04 12.93 -3.37
N ASP A 33 4.26 13.58 -2.24
CA ASP A 33 5.44 14.40 -2.00
C ASP A 33 6.57 13.66 -1.29
N GLU A 34 6.45 12.36 -1.10
CA GLU A 34 7.47 11.55 -0.43
C GLU A 34 8.50 11.07 -1.46
N PRO A 35 9.73 11.61 -1.43
CA PRO A 35 10.70 11.29 -2.47
C PRO A 35 11.14 9.82 -2.48
N GLY A 36 11.05 9.15 -1.37
CA GLY A 36 11.40 7.72 -1.28
C GLY A 36 10.35 6.78 -1.84
N CYS A 37 9.12 7.25 -1.99
CA CYS A 37 8.04 6.45 -2.56
C CYS A 37 7.92 6.78 -4.04
N GLU A 38 8.25 5.82 -4.89
CA GLU A 38 8.24 6.02 -6.34
C GLU A 38 6.91 5.62 -6.99
N LEU A 39 6.16 4.74 -6.32
CA LEU A 39 4.88 4.25 -6.82
C LEU A 39 4.04 3.79 -5.64
N TYR A 40 2.77 4.13 -5.66
CA TYR A 40 1.80 3.61 -4.69
C TYR A 40 0.45 3.58 -5.39
N LEU A 41 0.03 2.39 -5.82
CA LEU A 41 -1.21 2.21 -6.57
C LEU A 41 -2.18 1.35 -5.78
N VAL A 42 -3.44 1.75 -5.84
CA VAL A 42 -4.53 1.03 -5.18
C VAL A 42 -5.46 0.49 -6.25
N ASN A 43 -5.68 -0.81 -6.23
CA ASN A 43 -6.59 -1.48 -7.16
C ASN A 43 -7.56 -2.35 -6.40
N ARG A 44 -8.76 -2.52 -6.97
CA ARG A 44 -9.74 -3.44 -6.41
C ARG A 44 -9.83 -4.64 -7.34
N GLN A 45 -9.88 -5.84 -6.77
CA GLN A 45 -9.98 -7.05 -7.57
C GLN A 45 -11.32 -7.06 -8.31
N ALA A 46 -11.28 -7.25 -9.63
CA ALA A 46 -12.46 -7.07 -10.47
C ALA A 46 -13.62 -8.00 -10.11
N ASP A 47 -13.31 -9.22 -9.69
CA ASP A 47 -14.32 -10.23 -9.35
C ASP A 47 -14.51 -10.44 -7.85
N ALA A 48 -13.86 -9.59 -7.02
CA ALA A 48 -13.96 -9.69 -5.57
C ALA A 48 -13.90 -8.27 -4.98
N PRO A 49 -15.05 -7.55 -4.92
CA PRO A 49 -15.06 -6.12 -4.59
C PRO A 49 -14.56 -5.76 -3.19
N ASP A 50 -14.50 -6.72 -2.27
CA ASP A 50 -13.95 -6.47 -0.94
C ASP A 50 -12.45 -6.76 -0.87
N THR A 51 -11.82 -7.15 -1.97
CA THR A 51 -10.38 -7.40 -2.03
C THR A 51 -9.67 -6.25 -2.72
N VAL A 52 -8.76 -5.62 -2.00
CA VAL A 52 -8.00 -4.46 -2.48
C VAL A 52 -6.53 -4.85 -2.56
N TRP A 53 -5.90 -4.47 -3.67
CA TRP A 53 -4.48 -4.73 -3.90
C TRP A 53 -3.72 -3.41 -3.90
N VAL A 54 -2.59 -3.39 -3.20
CA VAL A 54 -1.70 -2.23 -3.16
C VAL A 54 -0.37 -2.63 -3.78
N THR A 55 0.09 -1.82 -4.74
CA THR A 55 1.36 -2.01 -5.40
C THR A 55 2.25 -0.84 -5.05
N GLU A 56 3.43 -1.11 -4.50
CA GLU A 56 4.34 -0.08 -4.02
C GLU A 56 5.73 -0.26 -4.62
N LEU A 57 6.41 0.84 -4.87
CA LEU A 57 7.82 0.84 -5.26
C LEU A 57 8.53 1.92 -4.45
N TRP A 58 9.60 1.53 -3.78
CA TRP A 58 10.37 2.40 -2.88
C TRP A 58 11.82 2.48 -3.36
N ARG A 59 12.41 3.66 -3.21
CA ARG A 59 13.80 3.91 -3.59
C ARG A 59 14.76 2.93 -2.95
N ASP A 60 14.55 2.62 -1.68
CA ASP A 60 15.34 1.66 -0.92
C ASP A 60 14.61 1.28 0.37
N GLN A 61 15.18 0.32 1.10
CA GLN A 61 14.60 -0.17 2.34
C GLN A 61 14.51 0.91 3.42
N SER A 62 15.50 1.79 3.48
CA SER A 62 15.49 2.87 4.47
C SER A 62 14.33 3.84 4.28
N ALA A 63 14.02 4.18 3.02
CA ALA A 63 12.90 5.05 2.71
C ALA A 63 11.58 4.41 3.14
N LEU A 64 11.40 3.12 2.86
CA LEU A 64 10.23 2.38 3.27
C LEU A 64 10.09 2.37 4.80
N GLN A 65 11.17 2.03 5.51
CA GLN A 65 11.13 1.95 6.96
C GLN A 65 10.82 3.30 7.60
N ALA A 66 11.34 4.38 7.04
CA ALA A 66 11.08 5.73 7.56
C ALA A 66 9.59 6.07 7.50
N VAL A 67 8.92 5.74 6.40
CA VAL A 67 7.49 6.00 6.25
C VAL A 67 6.68 5.07 7.16
N LEU A 68 7.05 3.80 7.26
CA LEU A 68 6.35 2.86 8.14
C LEU A 68 6.39 3.33 9.59
N GLU A 69 7.53 3.88 10.04
CA GLU A 69 7.63 4.45 11.39
C GLU A 69 6.72 5.66 11.58
N GLN A 70 6.60 6.51 10.56
CA GLN A 70 5.74 7.69 10.63
C GLN A 70 4.27 7.34 10.76
N ILE A 71 3.81 6.28 10.07
CA ILE A 71 2.39 5.92 10.06
C ILE A 71 2.02 4.94 11.17
N LYS A 72 2.99 4.38 11.86
CA LYS A 72 2.77 3.42 12.93
C LYS A 72 1.94 4.09 14.04
N GLY A 73 0.79 3.48 14.36
CA GLY A 73 -0.08 4.01 15.39
C GLY A 73 -0.88 5.25 15.00
N SER A 74 -0.84 5.66 13.74
CA SER A 74 -1.64 6.81 13.30
C SER A 74 -3.13 6.47 13.33
N PRO A 75 -4.02 7.48 13.53
CA PRO A 75 -5.46 7.24 13.49
C PRO A 75 -5.94 6.65 12.16
N GLU A 76 -5.33 7.07 11.06
CA GLU A 76 -5.69 6.58 9.72
C GLU A 76 -5.34 5.10 9.56
N THR A 77 -4.18 4.68 10.06
CA THR A 77 -3.78 3.28 10.04
C THR A 77 -4.74 2.46 10.88
N ALA A 78 -5.07 2.93 12.07
CA ALA A 78 -6.02 2.25 12.96
C ALA A 78 -7.39 2.12 12.30
N ALA A 79 -7.87 3.16 11.63
CA ALA A 79 -9.17 3.14 10.94
C ALA A 79 -9.16 2.10 9.82
N ALA A 80 -8.08 2.05 9.03
CA ALA A 80 -7.96 1.07 7.95
C ALA A 80 -7.93 -0.36 8.50
N MET A 81 -7.17 -0.59 9.55
CA MET A 81 -7.05 -1.93 10.13
C MET A 81 -8.36 -2.47 10.69
N LYS A 82 -9.27 -1.60 11.15
CA LYS A 82 -10.60 -2.03 11.59
C LYS A 82 -11.46 -2.58 10.46
N LEU A 83 -11.17 -2.17 9.22
CA LEU A 83 -11.92 -2.61 8.06
C LEU A 83 -11.36 -3.90 7.46
N VAL A 84 -10.16 -4.29 7.85
CA VAL A 84 -9.45 -5.43 7.25
C VAL A 84 -9.79 -6.73 7.98
N ALA A 85 -10.26 -7.72 7.21
CA ALA A 85 -10.50 -9.07 7.73
C ALA A 85 -9.26 -9.93 7.58
N ALA A 86 -8.47 -9.75 6.50
CA ALA A 86 -7.24 -10.50 6.25
C ALA A 86 -6.29 -9.66 5.43
N ALA A 87 -5.01 -9.83 5.66
CA ALA A 87 -3.98 -9.09 4.93
C ALA A 87 -2.77 -9.96 4.67
N GLU A 88 -2.19 -9.81 3.48
CA GLU A 88 -0.92 -10.41 3.11
C GLU A 88 -0.06 -9.33 2.48
N MET A 89 1.22 -9.29 2.85
CA MET A 89 2.16 -8.32 2.29
C MET A 89 3.43 -9.05 1.92
N ILE A 90 3.90 -8.84 0.68
CA ILE A 90 5.12 -9.45 0.18
C ILE A 90 6.10 -8.35 -0.18
N GLU A 91 7.33 -8.47 0.29
CA GLU A 91 8.42 -7.59 -0.14
C GLU A 91 9.20 -8.28 -1.24
N LEU A 92 9.52 -7.52 -2.27
CA LEU A 92 10.18 -8.01 -3.47
C LEU A 92 11.37 -7.12 -3.81
N ASP A 93 12.43 -7.72 -4.33
CA ASP A 93 13.52 -6.94 -4.92
C ASP A 93 13.10 -6.53 -6.33
N HIS A 94 13.08 -5.24 -6.59
CA HIS A 94 12.71 -4.75 -7.92
C HIS A 94 13.89 -4.92 -8.88
N LEU A 95 13.70 -5.72 -9.92
CA LEU A 95 14.76 -6.01 -10.87
C LEU A 95 14.73 -5.07 -12.07
N GLY A 96 13.55 -4.65 -12.50
CA GLY A 96 13.41 -3.77 -13.66
C GLY A 96 12.14 -4.08 -14.43
N GLY A 97 12.13 -3.66 -15.69
CA GLY A 97 11.00 -3.83 -16.57
C GLY A 97 10.60 -2.50 -17.19
N LYS A 98 9.41 -2.45 -17.74
CA LYS A 98 8.87 -1.21 -18.30
C LYS A 98 8.09 -0.47 -17.21
N GLY A 99 8.36 0.81 -17.03
CA GLY A 99 7.68 1.64 -16.04
C GLY A 99 8.66 2.54 -15.31
N PRO A 100 8.31 3.01 -14.11
CA PRO A 100 9.24 3.82 -13.33
C PRO A 100 10.53 3.06 -13.06
N ALA A 101 11.64 3.73 -13.28
CA ALA A 101 12.95 3.07 -13.21
C ALA A 101 13.38 2.78 -11.79
#